data_d847db76610ed47dba57af549f4eeb4c
#
_entry.id   d847db76610ed47dba57af549f4eeb4c
#
_cell.length_a   1.000
_cell.length_b   1.000
_cell.length_c   1.000
_cell.angle_alpha   90.00
_cell.angle_beta   90.00
_cell.angle_gamma   90.00
#
_symmetry.space_group_name_H-M   'P 1'
#
loop_
_entity.id
_entity.type
_entity.pdbx_description
1 polymer ?
#
loop_
_entity_poly.entity_id
_entity_poly.type
_entity_poly.pdbx_seq_one_letter_code
_entity_poly.pdbx_strand_id
1 'polypeptide(L)'
;MPPHPPFCVLMAGLPGSGKTTLSRALTARGFIRLCPDEEMFRRHGVYGVDFPRGVFPTLERPVLEDVAADLREQLKAGHDVVVDHGFWTPEDRAKWRAIATDAGATPVLVYLAASHDELWARISKRNEFHANDPNSIYFSESDLQRYRTRFIPPQPDEPHLLYEGDSAAVIATLESFSA
;
A
#
# COMPACT_ATOMS: atom_id res chain seq x y z
N MET A 1 10.14 26.52 -15.23
CA MET A 1 8.97 26.18 -14.41
C MET A 1 9.42 25.41 -13.19
N PRO A 2 8.98 25.74 -12.02
CA PRO A 2 9.29 24.88 -10.89
C PRO A 2 8.69 23.51 -11.17
N PRO A 3 9.39 22.43 -10.83
CA PRO A 3 8.81 21.10 -10.94
C PRO A 3 7.56 21.02 -10.08
N HIS A 4 6.57 20.24 -10.50
CA HIS A 4 5.40 19.99 -9.66
C HIS A 4 5.84 19.35 -8.34
N PRO A 5 5.08 19.55 -7.25
CA PRO A 5 5.34 18.82 -6.02
C PRO A 5 5.36 17.32 -6.27
N PRO A 6 6.23 16.56 -5.61
CA PRO A 6 6.25 15.11 -5.80
C PRO A 6 4.92 14.48 -5.39
N PHE A 7 4.56 13.38 -6.03
CA PHE A 7 3.39 12.61 -5.66
C PHE A 7 3.72 11.63 -4.54
N CYS A 8 2.78 11.47 -3.63
CA CYS A 8 2.76 10.37 -2.66
C CYS A 8 1.51 9.54 -2.90
N VAL A 9 1.67 8.39 -3.52
CA VAL A 9 0.55 7.48 -3.78
C VAL A 9 0.35 6.57 -2.58
N LEU A 10 -0.86 6.64 -1.99
CA LEU A 10 -1.33 5.78 -0.91
C LEU A 10 -2.39 4.85 -1.47
N MET A 11 -2.49 3.64 -0.92
CA MET A 11 -3.41 2.63 -1.43
C MET A 11 -4.37 2.15 -0.34
N ALA A 12 -5.66 2.20 -0.62
CA ALA A 12 -6.68 1.58 0.21
C ALA A 12 -7.08 0.25 -0.42
N GLY A 13 -6.66 -0.84 0.18
CA GLY A 13 -6.93 -2.17 -0.36
C GLY A 13 -6.62 -3.30 0.61
N LEU A 14 -7.34 -4.38 0.43
CA LEU A 14 -7.17 -5.63 1.18
C LEU A 14 -6.07 -6.50 0.56
N PRO A 15 -5.58 -7.53 1.27
CA PRO A 15 -4.71 -8.53 0.64
C PRO A 15 -5.33 -9.08 -0.65
N GLY A 16 -4.53 -9.22 -1.69
CA GLY A 16 -4.99 -9.71 -2.99
C GLY A 16 -5.62 -8.67 -3.91
N SER A 17 -5.74 -7.42 -3.49
CA SER A 17 -6.39 -6.36 -4.28
C SER A 17 -5.55 -5.82 -5.45
N GLY A 18 -4.26 -6.16 -5.51
CA GLY A 18 -3.37 -5.72 -6.60
C GLY A 18 -2.43 -4.60 -6.23
N LYS A 19 -2.23 -4.31 -4.94
CA LYS A 19 -1.33 -3.24 -4.47
C LYS A 19 0.09 -3.36 -5.03
N THR A 20 0.68 -4.55 -4.94
CA THR A 20 2.03 -4.79 -5.43
C THR A 20 2.13 -4.65 -6.95
N THR A 21 1.12 -5.10 -7.68
CA THR A 21 1.07 -4.94 -9.15
C THR A 21 1.05 -3.46 -9.54
N LEU A 22 0.19 -2.66 -8.91
CA LEU A 22 0.13 -1.22 -9.16
C LEU A 22 1.43 -0.53 -8.74
N SER A 23 1.96 -0.83 -7.57
CA SER A 23 3.18 -0.17 -7.08
C SER A 23 4.40 -0.49 -7.95
N ARG A 24 4.51 -1.70 -8.47
CA ARG A 24 5.57 -2.07 -9.42
C ARG A 24 5.42 -1.34 -10.77
N ALA A 25 4.19 -1.16 -11.24
CA ALA A 25 3.94 -0.36 -12.45
C ALA A 25 4.36 1.11 -12.25
N LEU A 26 4.10 1.67 -11.08
CA LEU A 26 4.56 3.02 -10.72
C LEU A 26 6.08 3.09 -10.59
N THR A 27 6.71 2.08 -10.01
CA THR A 27 8.18 1.98 -9.91
C THR A 27 8.83 1.98 -11.30
N ALA A 28 8.24 1.31 -12.27
CA ALA A 28 8.70 1.33 -13.66
C ALA A 28 8.63 2.74 -14.29
N ARG A 29 7.87 3.66 -13.70
CA ARG A 29 7.77 5.06 -14.10
C ARG A 29 8.59 6.02 -13.23
N GLY A 30 9.48 5.47 -12.39
CA GLY A 30 10.41 6.26 -11.58
C GLY A 30 9.97 6.52 -10.14
N PHE A 31 8.82 6.00 -9.71
CA PHE A 31 8.41 6.10 -8.31
C PHE A 31 9.31 5.26 -7.42
N ILE A 32 9.64 5.76 -6.25
CA ILE A 32 10.25 4.97 -5.18
C ILE A 32 9.14 4.20 -4.47
N ARG A 33 9.32 2.88 -4.35
CA ARG A 33 8.37 2.01 -3.65
C ARG A 33 8.84 1.77 -2.22
N LEU A 34 7.98 2.07 -1.26
CA LEU A 34 8.16 1.72 0.14
C LEU A 34 7.12 0.66 0.51
N CYS A 35 7.56 -0.46 1.06
CA CYS A 35 6.68 -1.59 1.38
C CYS A 35 6.92 -2.08 2.81
N PRO A 36 6.03 -1.73 3.76
CA PRO A 36 6.15 -2.21 5.13
C PRO A 36 6.18 -3.74 5.25
N ASP A 37 5.42 -4.47 4.43
CA ASP A 37 5.38 -5.93 4.48
C ASP A 37 6.73 -6.56 4.09
N GLU A 38 7.42 -6.01 3.09
CA GLU A 38 8.77 -6.47 2.74
C GLU A 38 9.77 -6.19 3.85
N GLU A 39 9.66 -5.05 4.50
CA GLU A 39 10.52 -4.69 5.62
C GLU A 39 10.25 -5.59 6.83
N MET A 40 9.00 -5.93 7.10
CA MET A 40 8.64 -6.94 8.11
C MET A 40 9.28 -8.29 7.81
N PHE A 41 9.18 -8.74 6.57
CA PHE A 41 9.80 -10.00 6.13
C PHE A 41 11.31 -9.96 6.30
N ARG A 42 11.95 -8.88 5.91
CA ARG A 42 13.41 -8.71 6.03
C ARG A 42 13.89 -8.75 7.49
N ARG A 43 13.15 -8.13 8.40
CA ARG A 43 13.51 -8.04 9.83
C ARG A 43 13.14 -9.29 10.62
N HIS A 44 12.00 -9.89 10.32
CA HIS A 44 11.36 -10.87 11.20
C HIS A 44 11.07 -12.21 10.53
N GLY A 45 11.16 -12.31 9.20
CA GLY A 45 10.87 -13.53 8.46
C GLY A 45 9.40 -13.70 8.15
N VAL A 46 8.96 -14.96 8.05
CA VAL A 46 7.63 -15.33 7.56
C VAL A 46 6.59 -15.23 8.67
N TYR A 47 5.55 -14.46 8.40
CA TYR A 47 4.40 -14.28 9.28
C TYR A 47 3.72 -15.61 9.62
N GLY A 48 3.56 -15.86 10.92
CA GLY A 48 2.94 -17.09 11.43
C GLY A 48 3.86 -18.32 11.41
N VAL A 49 5.10 -18.18 10.91
CA VAL A 49 6.12 -19.25 10.88
C VAL A 49 7.31 -18.85 11.76
N ASP A 50 8.00 -17.77 11.42
CA ASP A 50 9.17 -17.28 12.16
C ASP A 50 8.81 -16.45 13.39
N PHE A 51 7.57 -15.92 13.43
CA PHE A 51 7.04 -15.23 14.60
C PHE A 51 5.52 -15.46 14.72
N PRO A 52 4.96 -15.44 15.96
CA PRO A 52 3.53 -15.63 16.17
C PRO A 52 2.68 -14.52 15.56
N ARG A 53 1.50 -14.87 15.03
CA ARG A 53 0.57 -13.90 14.45
C ARG A 53 0.16 -12.79 15.41
N GLY A 54 -0.04 -13.12 16.68
CA GLY A 54 -0.50 -12.15 17.69
C GLY A 54 0.49 -11.05 18.01
N VAL A 55 1.78 -11.19 17.68
CA VAL A 55 2.80 -10.16 17.91
C VAL A 55 3.01 -9.25 16.70
N PHE A 56 2.33 -9.50 15.59
CA PHE A 56 2.50 -8.72 14.35
C PHE A 56 2.33 -7.21 14.58
N PRO A 57 1.26 -6.73 15.24
CA PRO A 57 1.10 -5.29 15.44
C PRO A 57 2.24 -4.64 16.22
N THR A 58 2.82 -5.35 17.20
CA THR A 58 3.94 -4.86 18.00
C THR A 58 5.22 -4.75 17.17
N LEU A 59 5.48 -5.73 16.31
CA LEU A 59 6.66 -5.74 15.43
C LEU A 59 6.49 -4.76 14.26
N GLU A 60 5.27 -4.55 13.78
CA GLU A 60 4.98 -3.67 12.67
C GLU A 60 5.15 -2.18 13.03
N ARG A 61 4.85 -1.80 14.27
CA ARG A 61 4.90 -0.38 14.67
C ARG A 61 6.24 0.29 14.36
N PRO A 62 7.40 -0.25 14.79
CA PRO A 62 8.70 0.36 14.45
C PRO A 62 8.96 0.38 12.94
N VAL A 63 8.49 -0.63 12.21
CA VAL A 63 8.62 -0.69 10.75
C VAL A 63 7.85 0.48 10.11
N LEU A 64 6.61 0.71 10.53
CA LEU A 64 5.81 1.82 10.01
C LEU A 64 6.42 3.18 10.36
N GLU A 65 7.02 3.33 11.54
CA GLU A 65 7.72 4.55 11.94
C GLU A 65 8.93 4.80 11.04
N ASP A 66 9.73 3.77 10.75
CA ASP A 66 10.89 3.87 9.86
C ASP A 66 10.47 4.16 8.41
N VAL A 67 9.44 3.48 7.92
CA VAL A 67 8.90 3.73 6.58
C VAL A 67 8.35 5.16 6.47
N ALA A 68 7.71 5.68 7.51
CA ALA A 68 7.24 7.07 7.53
C ALA A 68 8.41 8.07 7.49
N ALA A 69 9.53 7.76 8.17
CA ALA A 69 10.74 8.58 8.12
C ALA A 69 11.36 8.56 6.72
N ASP A 70 11.49 7.39 6.11
CA ASP A 70 11.98 7.25 4.74
C ASP A 70 11.08 8.00 3.75
N LEU A 71 9.77 7.90 3.91
CA LEU A 71 8.81 8.63 3.08
C LEU A 71 9.08 10.14 3.12
N ARG A 72 9.22 10.70 4.31
CA ARG A 72 9.50 12.14 4.47
C ARG A 72 10.81 12.53 3.78
N GLU A 73 11.84 11.71 3.92
CA GLU A 73 13.15 11.97 3.30
C GLU A 73 13.05 11.97 1.78
N GLN A 74 12.43 10.95 1.20
CA GLN A 74 12.31 10.82 -0.25
C GLN A 74 11.45 11.94 -0.86
N LEU A 75 10.35 12.29 -0.22
CA LEU A 75 9.48 13.37 -0.68
C LEU A 75 10.18 14.73 -0.61
N LYS A 76 10.92 15.00 0.48
CA LYS A 76 11.72 16.24 0.61
C LYS A 76 12.84 16.32 -0.43
N ALA A 77 13.35 15.18 -0.87
CA ALA A 77 14.32 15.11 -1.95
C ALA A 77 13.70 15.33 -3.35
N GLY A 78 12.38 15.42 -3.43
CA GLY A 78 11.65 15.67 -4.69
C GLY A 78 11.29 14.42 -5.47
N HIS A 79 11.37 13.24 -4.83
CA HIS A 79 11.02 11.98 -5.48
C HIS A 79 9.54 11.67 -5.34
N ASP A 80 8.93 11.17 -6.42
CA ASP A 80 7.62 10.55 -6.36
C ASP A 80 7.71 9.21 -5.61
N VAL A 81 6.77 8.96 -4.70
CA VAL A 81 6.78 7.76 -3.84
C VAL A 81 5.44 7.07 -3.89
N VAL A 82 5.46 5.74 -3.92
CA VAL A 82 4.29 4.90 -3.66
C VAL A 82 4.52 4.10 -2.38
N VAL A 83 3.56 4.13 -1.48
CA VAL A 83 3.58 3.31 -0.27
C VAL A 83 2.70 2.08 -0.51
N ASP A 84 3.35 0.94 -0.71
CA ASP A 84 2.69 -0.35 -0.93
C ASP A 84 2.25 -0.93 0.41
N HIS A 85 1.11 -0.45 0.89
CA HIS A 85 0.51 -0.83 2.16
C HIS A 85 -1.00 -0.65 2.06
N GLY A 86 -1.74 -1.52 2.76
CA GLY A 86 -3.20 -1.41 2.81
C GLY A 86 -3.62 -0.45 3.92
N PHE A 87 -4.06 0.74 3.56
CA PHE A 87 -4.56 1.74 4.50
C PHE A 87 -6.06 1.50 4.72
N TRP A 88 -6.41 0.74 5.74
CA TRP A 88 -7.77 0.21 5.94
C TRP A 88 -8.74 1.18 6.57
N THR A 89 -8.24 2.16 7.32
CA THR A 89 -9.11 3.09 8.05
C THR A 89 -8.94 4.51 7.57
N PRO A 90 -9.99 5.35 7.65
CA PRO A 90 -9.87 6.78 7.35
C PRO A 90 -8.81 7.48 8.19
N GLU A 91 -8.62 7.06 9.45
CA GLU A 91 -7.63 7.61 10.38
C GLU A 91 -6.21 7.37 9.88
N ASP A 92 -5.90 6.14 9.49
CA ASP A 92 -4.59 5.79 8.93
C ASP A 92 -4.31 6.54 7.63
N ARG A 93 -5.30 6.61 6.75
CA ARG A 93 -5.18 7.36 5.49
C ARG A 93 -4.94 8.84 5.74
N ALA A 94 -5.66 9.44 6.69
CA ALA A 94 -5.49 10.84 7.06
C ALA A 94 -4.10 11.10 7.64
N LYS A 95 -3.60 10.22 8.52
CA LYS A 95 -2.26 10.32 9.09
C LYS A 95 -1.17 10.34 8.03
N TRP A 96 -1.20 9.39 7.09
CA TRP A 96 -0.19 9.28 6.04
C TRP A 96 -0.32 10.38 4.99
N ARG A 97 -1.55 10.82 4.71
CA ARG A 97 -1.78 11.99 3.86
C ARG A 97 -1.16 13.26 4.47
N ALA A 98 -1.29 13.44 5.79
CA ALA A 98 -0.67 14.55 6.49
C ALA A 98 0.86 14.48 6.43
N ILE A 99 1.46 13.30 6.57
CA ILE A 99 2.91 13.10 6.41
C ILE A 99 3.37 13.59 5.02
N ALA A 100 2.65 13.21 3.98
CA ALA A 100 2.97 13.62 2.61
C ALA A 100 2.83 15.13 2.43
N THR A 101 1.74 15.72 2.88
CA THR A 101 1.48 17.15 2.77
C THR A 101 2.51 17.97 3.53
N ASP A 102 2.87 17.56 4.75
CA ASP A 102 3.89 18.22 5.58
C ASP A 102 5.29 18.14 4.94
N ALA A 103 5.54 17.13 4.13
CA ALA A 103 6.79 16.99 3.37
C ALA A 103 6.77 17.76 2.03
N GLY A 104 5.71 18.50 1.73
CA GLY A 104 5.57 19.29 0.51
C GLY A 104 5.10 18.50 -0.71
N ALA A 105 4.56 17.30 -0.51
CA ALA A 105 4.09 16.43 -1.59
C ALA A 105 2.58 16.54 -1.82
N THR A 106 2.13 16.07 -2.96
CA THR A 106 0.72 15.91 -3.28
C THR A 106 0.30 14.46 -3.00
N PRO A 107 -0.49 14.21 -1.95
CA PRO A 107 -0.99 12.86 -1.69
C PRO A 107 -2.08 12.49 -2.69
N VAL A 108 -2.02 11.26 -3.20
CA VAL A 108 -3.05 10.69 -4.08
C VAL A 108 -3.44 9.33 -3.52
N LEU A 109 -4.70 9.19 -3.13
CA LEU A 109 -5.24 7.93 -2.65
C LEU A 109 -5.79 7.13 -3.83
N VAL A 110 -5.44 5.86 -3.89
CA VAL A 110 -6.00 4.90 -4.86
C VAL A 110 -6.76 3.84 -4.09
N TYR A 111 -8.03 3.65 -4.43
CA TYR A 111 -8.85 2.57 -3.88
C TYR A 111 -8.83 1.37 -4.83
N LEU A 112 -8.33 0.25 -4.32
CA LEU A 112 -8.24 -1.01 -5.05
C LEU A 112 -9.43 -1.88 -4.65
N ALA A 113 -10.54 -1.71 -5.36
CA ALA A 113 -11.77 -2.45 -5.12
C ALA A 113 -11.66 -3.85 -5.72
N ALA A 114 -12.15 -4.85 -5.00
CA ALA A 114 -12.29 -6.22 -5.49
C ALA A 114 -13.33 -6.97 -4.64
N SER A 115 -14.03 -7.92 -5.26
CA SER A 115 -14.97 -8.77 -4.53
C SER A 115 -14.24 -9.76 -3.62
N HIS A 116 -14.96 -10.33 -2.64
CA HIS A 116 -14.40 -11.38 -1.78
C HIS A 116 -13.85 -12.55 -2.61
N ASP A 117 -14.61 -12.99 -3.59
CA ASP A 117 -14.23 -14.14 -4.43
C ASP A 117 -12.96 -13.86 -5.26
N GLU A 118 -12.84 -12.65 -5.80
CA GLU A 118 -11.62 -12.23 -6.51
C GLU A 118 -10.41 -12.18 -5.58
N LEU A 119 -10.57 -11.61 -4.39
CA LEU A 119 -9.50 -11.54 -3.40
C LEU A 119 -9.08 -12.94 -2.95
N TRP A 120 -10.04 -13.78 -2.62
CA TRP A 120 -9.75 -15.14 -2.16
C TRP A 120 -9.09 -16.00 -3.23
N ALA A 121 -9.54 -15.90 -4.48
CA ALA A 121 -8.91 -16.62 -5.59
C ALA A 121 -7.42 -16.26 -5.74
N ARG A 122 -7.08 -14.99 -5.59
CA ARG A 122 -5.68 -14.53 -5.67
C ARG A 122 -4.86 -14.92 -4.45
N ILE A 123 -5.43 -14.82 -3.25
CA ILE A 123 -4.76 -15.16 -1.99
C ILE A 123 -4.49 -16.66 -1.93
N SER A 124 -5.46 -17.51 -2.24
CA SER A 124 -5.30 -18.97 -2.21
C SER A 124 -4.21 -19.44 -3.16
N LYS A 125 -4.11 -18.82 -4.34
CA LYS A 125 -3.03 -19.10 -5.29
C LYS A 125 -1.66 -18.69 -4.74
N ARG A 126 -1.55 -17.51 -4.11
CA ARG A 126 -0.28 -17.05 -3.52
C ARG A 126 0.13 -17.86 -2.30
N ASN A 127 -0.82 -18.41 -1.54
CA ASN A 127 -0.54 -19.25 -0.38
C ASN A 127 0.34 -20.47 -0.72
N GLU A 128 0.33 -20.91 -1.97
CA GLU A 128 1.17 -22.02 -2.44
C GLU A 128 2.68 -21.65 -2.42
N PHE A 129 3.02 -20.37 -2.48
CA PHE A 129 4.39 -19.87 -2.62
C PHE A 129 4.80 -18.87 -1.55
N HIS A 130 4.01 -18.69 -0.49
CA HIS A 130 4.18 -17.65 0.52
C HIS A 130 5.55 -17.66 1.23
N ALA A 131 6.17 -18.83 1.38
CA ALA A 131 7.44 -18.98 2.10
C ALA A 131 8.62 -18.29 1.40
N ASN A 132 8.54 -18.06 0.11
CA ASN A 132 9.62 -17.53 -0.72
C ASN A 132 9.36 -16.12 -1.25
N ASP A 133 8.23 -15.51 -0.91
CA ASP A 133 7.84 -14.20 -1.40
C ASP A 133 7.42 -13.30 -0.24
N PRO A 134 8.17 -12.19 0.02
CA PRO A 134 7.85 -11.25 1.11
C PRO A 134 6.50 -10.55 0.93
N ASN A 135 5.91 -10.58 -0.27
CA ASN A 135 4.61 -10.00 -0.58
C ASN A 135 3.47 -11.04 -0.52
N SER A 136 3.79 -12.31 -0.26
CA SER A 136 2.83 -13.42 -0.23
C SER A 136 2.66 -13.98 1.17
N ILE A 137 2.21 -13.14 2.09
CA ILE A 137 1.88 -13.56 3.45
C ILE A 137 0.72 -14.57 3.40
N TYR A 138 0.87 -15.68 4.14
CA TYR A 138 -0.19 -16.68 4.21
C TYR A 138 -1.40 -16.18 4.98
N PHE A 139 -2.58 -16.25 4.36
CA PHE A 139 -3.86 -15.95 4.98
C PHE A 139 -4.86 -17.05 4.70
N SER A 140 -5.68 -17.41 5.71
CA SER A 140 -6.86 -18.24 5.51
C SER A 140 -8.03 -17.38 5.00
N GLU A 141 -9.08 -18.04 4.49
CA GLU A 141 -10.30 -17.32 4.09
C GLU A 141 -10.96 -16.62 5.29
N SER A 142 -10.90 -17.24 6.48
CA SER A 142 -11.40 -16.60 7.69
C SER A 142 -10.59 -15.38 8.10
N ASP A 143 -9.27 -15.36 7.83
CA ASP A 143 -8.45 -14.17 8.00
C ASP A 143 -8.93 -13.04 7.07
N LEU A 144 -9.17 -13.35 5.80
CA LEU A 144 -9.69 -12.37 4.85
C LEU A 144 -11.05 -11.81 5.28
N GLN A 145 -11.96 -12.66 5.76
CA GLN A 145 -13.25 -12.21 6.27
C GLN A 145 -13.10 -11.25 7.45
N ARG A 146 -12.18 -11.53 8.38
CA ARG A 146 -11.88 -10.61 9.49
C ARG A 146 -11.31 -9.28 9.01
N TYR A 147 -10.40 -9.30 8.04
CA TYR A 147 -9.83 -8.07 7.50
C TYR A 147 -10.88 -7.21 6.79
N ARG A 148 -11.81 -7.84 6.08
CA ARG A 148 -12.91 -7.13 5.45
C ARG A 148 -13.82 -6.41 6.43
N THR A 149 -13.99 -6.95 7.64
CA THR A 149 -14.76 -6.26 8.69
C THR A 149 -14.06 -5.04 9.26
N ARG A 150 -12.72 -4.98 9.16
CA ARG A 150 -11.89 -3.86 9.62
C ARG A 150 -11.64 -2.83 8.54
N PHE A 151 -11.80 -3.22 7.29
CA PHE A 151 -11.56 -2.34 6.15
C PHE A 151 -12.75 -1.41 5.96
N ILE A 152 -12.48 -0.10 6.04
CA ILE A 152 -13.46 0.95 5.77
C ILE A 152 -13.06 1.58 4.45
N PRO A 153 -13.75 1.25 3.34
CA PRO A 153 -13.39 1.78 2.02
C PRO A 153 -13.57 3.29 1.96
N PRO A 154 -12.77 3.98 1.13
CA PRO A 154 -12.97 5.41 0.89
C PRO A 154 -14.39 5.70 0.42
N GLN A 155 -15.00 6.72 1.02
CA GLN A 155 -16.34 7.17 0.67
C GLN A 155 -16.26 8.31 -0.35
N PRO A 156 -17.37 8.69 -1.00
CA PRO A 156 -17.36 9.76 -2.00
C PRO A 156 -16.81 11.12 -1.52
N ASP A 157 -16.88 11.39 -0.21
CA ASP A 157 -16.32 12.59 0.40
C ASP A 157 -14.81 12.51 0.70
N GLU A 158 -14.22 11.33 0.55
CA GLU A 158 -12.78 11.13 0.63
C GLU A 158 -12.22 10.98 -0.80
N PRO A 159 -11.54 12.02 -1.36
CA PRO A 159 -11.08 11.98 -2.75
C PRO A 159 -10.13 10.80 -3.00
N HIS A 160 -10.38 10.03 -4.04
CA HIS A 160 -9.57 8.88 -4.42
C HIS A 160 -9.73 8.55 -5.90
N LEU A 161 -8.72 7.85 -6.44
CA LEU A 161 -8.81 7.21 -7.76
C LEU A 161 -9.27 5.77 -7.55
N LEU A 162 -10.04 5.24 -8.49
CA LEU A 162 -10.46 3.85 -8.48
C LEU A 162 -9.51 3.01 -9.34
N TYR A 163 -9.01 1.92 -8.77
CA TYR A 163 -8.21 0.91 -9.47
C TYR A 163 -9.03 -0.37 -9.63
N GLU A 164 -9.22 -0.78 -10.88
CA GLU A 164 -9.97 -1.98 -11.26
C GLU A 164 -9.13 -2.92 -12.13
N GLY A 165 -7.82 -2.99 -11.86
CA GLY A 165 -6.90 -3.87 -12.57
C GLY A 165 -6.13 -3.20 -13.71
N ASP A 166 -6.36 -1.92 -13.98
CA ASP A 166 -5.67 -1.17 -15.03
C ASP A 166 -4.70 -0.13 -14.43
N SER A 167 -3.43 -0.53 -14.28
CA SER A 167 -2.39 0.37 -13.80
C SER A 167 -2.12 1.53 -14.77
N ALA A 168 -2.29 1.32 -16.07
CA ALA A 168 -2.06 2.37 -17.06
C ALA A 168 -3.06 3.53 -16.91
N ALA A 169 -4.30 3.23 -16.55
CA ALA A 169 -5.31 4.26 -16.30
C ALA A 169 -4.94 5.14 -15.09
N VAL A 170 -4.45 4.54 -14.00
CA VAL A 170 -3.98 5.29 -12.82
C VAL A 170 -2.78 6.16 -13.19
N ILE A 171 -1.81 5.61 -13.89
CA ILE A 171 -0.61 6.34 -14.34
C ILE A 171 -1.00 7.52 -15.23
N ALA A 172 -1.87 7.32 -16.19
CA ALA A 172 -2.34 8.39 -17.08
C ALA A 172 -3.02 9.53 -16.29
N THR A 173 -3.80 9.19 -15.26
CA THR A 173 -4.43 10.19 -14.41
C THR A 173 -3.39 10.98 -13.61
N LEU A 174 -2.37 10.32 -13.04
CA LEU A 174 -1.28 10.99 -12.34
C LEU A 174 -0.49 11.93 -13.27
N GLU A 175 -0.19 11.48 -14.48
CA GLU A 175 0.48 12.29 -15.49
C GLU A 175 -0.33 13.53 -15.86
N SER A 176 -1.67 13.43 -15.88
CA SER A 176 -2.55 14.57 -16.13
C SER A 176 -2.49 15.65 -15.06
N PHE A 177 -2.16 15.28 -13.81
CA PHE A 177 -2.01 16.24 -12.71
C PHE A 177 -0.72 17.06 -12.80
N SER A 178 0.27 16.57 -13.56
CA SER A 178 1.56 17.23 -13.76
C SER A 178 1.57 18.18 -14.97
N ALA A 179 0.52 18.15 -15.77
CA ALA A 179 0.41 18.93 -17.00
C ALA A 179 0.06 20.41 -16.75
#